data_e9a028c896dbf9b7ac66f3f25a40e398
#
_entry.id   e9a028c896dbf9b7ac66f3f25a40e398
#
_cell.length_a   1.000
_cell.length_b   1.000
_cell.length_c   1.000
_cell.angle_alpha   90.00
_cell.angle_beta   90.00
_cell.angle_gamma   90.00
#
_symmetry.space_group_name_H-M   'P 1'
#
loop_
_entity.id
_entity.type
_entity.pdbx_description
1 polymer ?
#
loop_
_entity_poly.entity_id
_entity_poly.type
_entity_poly.pdbx_seq_one_letter_code
_entity_poly.pdbx_strand_id
1 'polypeptide(L)'
;MTIEIERKFILSKIPNSLPKLEIKQGYLQTDKERTVRIRSVTDLDGFIKNILTIKGPSSENGMSRFEYETIIPNKNAKDLFKLCYKPLIEKTRHIYIFDGMKWELDEFHRANKGLLIGEIELKSESVNFKLPNFIVEEVTDQKKYYNSMLQKYPFSEWEKDS
;
A
#
# COMPACT_ATOMS: atom_id res chain seq x y z
N MET A 1 -19.22 4.39 4.20
CA MET A 1 -17.97 4.46 3.40
C MET A 1 -17.28 5.79 3.62
N THR A 2 -15.99 5.79 3.69
CA THR A 2 -15.18 6.99 3.85
C THR A 2 -14.43 7.30 2.56
N ILE A 3 -13.85 8.49 2.48
CA ILE A 3 -12.96 8.86 1.38
C ILE A 3 -11.54 8.83 1.92
N GLU A 4 -10.69 8.03 1.28
CA GLU A 4 -9.26 8.01 1.55
C GLU A 4 -8.58 9.03 0.65
N ILE A 5 -7.72 9.86 1.25
CA ILE A 5 -6.90 10.82 0.52
C ILE A 5 -5.46 10.53 0.88
N GLU A 6 -4.66 10.11 -0.11
CA GLU A 6 -3.25 9.82 0.12
C GLU A 6 -2.38 10.28 -1.03
N ARG A 7 -1.12 10.53 -0.74
CA ARG A 7 -0.09 10.80 -1.75
C ARG A 7 1.04 9.79 -1.62
N LYS A 8 1.61 9.44 -2.74
CA LYS A 8 2.56 8.33 -2.87
C LYS A 8 3.86 8.80 -3.50
N PHE A 9 4.98 8.34 -2.96
CA PHE A 9 6.33 8.78 -3.35
C PHE A 9 7.28 7.62 -3.46
N ILE A 10 8.23 7.71 -4.39
CA ILE A 10 9.39 6.82 -4.45
C ILE A 10 10.41 7.29 -3.43
N LEU A 11 11.03 6.34 -2.73
CA LEU A 11 12.04 6.59 -1.70
C LEU A 11 13.40 6.10 -2.16
N SER A 12 14.46 6.85 -1.78
CA SER A 12 15.86 6.41 -1.98
C SER A 12 16.31 5.43 -0.89
N LYS A 13 15.72 5.54 0.30
CA LYS A 13 16.02 4.68 1.45
C LYS A 13 14.92 4.77 2.48
N ILE A 14 14.94 3.84 3.44
CA ILE A 14 14.08 3.87 4.63
C ILE A 14 15.00 3.97 5.83
N PRO A 15 14.79 4.94 6.76
CA PRO A 15 15.59 5.06 7.98
C PRO A 15 15.57 3.78 8.81
N ASN A 16 16.67 3.50 9.52
CA ASN A 16 16.79 2.33 10.39
C ASN A 16 15.97 2.48 11.68
N SER A 17 15.68 1.34 12.31
CA SER A 17 15.12 1.28 13.67
C SER A 17 13.74 1.92 13.85
N LEU A 18 12.93 1.93 12.79
CA LEU A 18 11.54 2.39 12.86
C LEU A 18 10.62 1.24 13.32
N PRO A 19 9.50 1.57 13.99
CA PRO A 19 8.44 0.58 14.20
C PRO A 19 7.99 0.01 12.86
N LYS A 20 7.72 -1.29 12.80
CA LYS A 20 7.37 -1.94 11.52
C LYS A 20 6.27 -2.96 11.67
N LEU A 21 5.58 -3.20 10.56
CA LEU A 21 4.52 -4.17 10.41
C LEU A 21 4.84 -5.06 9.21
N GLU A 22 4.63 -6.37 9.34
CA GLU A 22 4.74 -7.27 8.19
C GLU A 22 3.37 -7.42 7.55
N ILE A 23 3.29 -7.16 6.24
CA ILE A 23 2.03 -7.15 5.50
C ILE A 23 2.09 -8.18 4.37
N LYS A 24 1.02 -8.99 4.31
CA LYS A 24 0.73 -9.86 3.18
C LYS A 24 -0.66 -9.49 2.68
N GLN A 25 -0.78 -9.24 1.38
CA GLN A 25 -2.08 -8.87 0.82
C GLN A 25 -2.31 -9.48 -0.55
N GLY A 26 -3.57 -9.71 -0.85
CA GLY A 26 -4.01 -10.23 -2.14
C GLY A 26 -5.28 -9.53 -2.59
N TYR A 27 -5.60 -9.67 -3.86
CA TYR A 27 -6.75 -9.03 -4.49
C TYR A 27 -7.72 -10.07 -5.03
N LEU A 28 -9.00 -9.88 -4.68
CA LEU A 28 -10.11 -10.67 -5.23
C LEU A 28 -10.68 -10.01 -6.49
N GLN A 29 -10.51 -8.69 -6.62
CA GLN A 29 -10.94 -7.91 -7.76
C GLN A 29 -10.04 -6.69 -7.93
N THR A 30 -9.67 -6.38 -9.18
CA THR A 30 -8.75 -5.28 -9.50
C THR A 30 -9.16 -4.49 -10.75
N ASP A 31 -10.46 -4.41 -11.09
CA ASP A 31 -10.85 -3.59 -12.23
C ASP A 31 -10.80 -2.09 -11.89
N LYS A 32 -10.96 -1.25 -12.91
CA LYS A 32 -10.84 0.21 -12.75
C LYS A 32 -11.94 0.82 -11.88
N GLU A 33 -13.04 0.13 -11.72
CA GLU A 33 -14.19 0.64 -10.93
C GLU A 33 -14.09 0.27 -9.46
N ARG A 34 -13.34 -0.80 -9.15
CA ARG A 34 -13.26 -1.29 -7.77
C ARG A 34 -12.07 -2.19 -7.55
N THR A 35 -11.55 -2.17 -6.32
CA THR A 35 -10.63 -3.19 -5.85
C THR A 35 -11.20 -3.84 -4.60
N VAL A 36 -10.99 -5.14 -4.47
CA VAL A 36 -11.34 -5.90 -3.27
C VAL A 36 -10.08 -6.60 -2.79
N ARG A 37 -9.63 -6.24 -1.60
CA ARG A 37 -8.34 -6.66 -1.04
C ARG A 37 -8.50 -7.35 0.30
N ILE A 38 -7.74 -8.44 0.49
CA ILE A 38 -7.53 -9.06 1.80
C ILE A 38 -6.10 -8.73 2.23
N ARG A 39 -5.94 -8.27 3.46
CA ARG A 39 -4.63 -7.93 4.02
C ARG A 39 -4.48 -8.55 5.40
N SER A 40 -3.36 -9.23 5.63
CA SER A 40 -2.95 -9.64 6.97
C SER A 40 -1.80 -8.75 7.41
N VAL A 41 -1.93 -8.16 8.59
CA VAL A 41 -0.92 -7.30 9.21
C VAL A 41 -0.44 -7.99 10.48
N THR A 42 0.86 -8.24 10.56
CA THR A 42 1.50 -8.83 11.75
C THR A 42 2.34 -7.75 12.43
N ASP A 43 2.08 -7.48 13.71
CA ASP A 43 2.84 -6.50 14.46
C ASP A 43 4.10 -7.12 15.10
N LEU A 44 4.87 -6.30 15.84
CA LEU A 44 6.11 -6.73 16.48
C LEU A 44 5.90 -7.80 17.54
N ASP A 45 4.72 -7.86 18.14
CA ASP A 45 4.38 -8.85 19.16
C ASP A 45 3.82 -10.15 18.55
N GLY A 46 3.69 -10.20 17.22
CA GLY A 46 3.20 -11.38 16.51
C GLY A 46 1.68 -11.45 16.40
N PHE A 47 0.96 -10.42 16.82
CA PHE A 47 -0.50 -10.37 16.65
C PHE A 47 -0.86 -10.11 15.20
N ILE A 48 -1.84 -10.89 14.70
CA ILE A 48 -2.30 -10.81 13.31
C ILE A 48 -3.68 -10.17 13.27
N LYS A 49 -3.81 -9.15 12.42
CA LYS A 49 -5.08 -8.50 12.13
C LYS A 49 -5.35 -8.66 10.64
N ASN A 50 -6.53 -9.14 10.29
CA ASN A 50 -6.93 -9.33 8.90
C ASN A 50 -8.00 -8.33 8.52
N ILE A 51 -7.86 -7.71 7.36
CA ILE A 51 -8.72 -6.62 6.92
C ILE A 51 -9.20 -6.89 5.51
N LEU A 52 -10.52 -6.80 5.32
CA LEU A 52 -11.12 -6.76 4.00
C LEU A 52 -11.32 -5.29 3.63
N THR A 53 -10.80 -4.88 2.49
CA THR A 53 -10.92 -3.50 2.01
C THR A 53 -11.53 -3.48 0.62
N ILE A 54 -12.54 -2.62 0.43
CA ILE A 54 -13.14 -2.36 -0.86
C ILE A 54 -12.91 -0.90 -1.19
N LYS A 55 -12.33 -0.63 -2.38
CA LYS A 55 -12.08 0.74 -2.84
C LYS A 55 -12.76 0.97 -4.18
N GLY A 56 -13.34 2.16 -4.34
CA GLY A 56 -13.89 2.63 -5.60
C GLY A 56 -12.81 3.17 -6.54
N PRO A 57 -13.22 3.79 -7.66
CA PRO A 57 -12.26 4.38 -8.60
C PRO A 57 -11.54 5.58 -7.99
N SER A 58 -10.29 5.80 -8.40
CA SER A 58 -9.53 6.97 -7.98
C SER A 58 -10.06 8.23 -8.66
N SER A 59 -9.94 9.38 -8.00
CA SER A 59 -10.13 10.70 -8.62
C SER A 59 -9.12 10.91 -9.75
N GLU A 60 -9.33 11.92 -10.60
CA GLU A 60 -8.45 12.21 -11.75
C GLU A 60 -6.98 12.39 -11.37
N ASN A 61 -6.72 13.06 -10.24
CA ASN A 61 -5.35 13.28 -9.75
C ASN A 61 -4.78 12.10 -8.96
N GLY A 62 -5.55 11.01 -8.80
CA GLY A 62 -5.12 9.80 -8.09
C GLY A 62 -5.13 9.90 -6.57
N MET A 63 -5.48 11.05 -5.99
CA MET A 63 -5.37 11.25 -4.54
C MET A 63 -6.52 10.68 -3.74
N SER A 64 -7.75 10.74 -4.26
CA SER A 64 -8.96 10.42 -3.49
C SER A 64 -9.73 9.23 -4.05
N ARG A 65 -10.26 8.40 -3.16
CA ARG A 65 -11.14 7.29 -3.55
C ARG A 65 -12.01 6.87 -2.37
N PHE A 66 -13.19 6.34 -2.66
CA PHE A 66 -14.03 5.72 -1.64
C PHE A 66 -13.34 4.50 -1.07
N GLU A 67 -13.47 4.30 0.24
CA GLU A 67 -12.91 3.15 0.93
C GLU A 67 -13.89 2.63 1.98
N TYR A 68 -14.01 1.31 2.03
CA TYR A 68 -14.68 0.60 3.11
C TYR A 68 -13.76 -0.48 3.64
N GLU A 69 -13.57 -0.53 4.96
CA GLU A 69 -12.74 -1.56 5.59
C GLU A 69 -13.50 -2.24 6.71
N THR A 70 -13.26 -3.54 6.88
CA THR A 70 -13.76 -4.31 8.01
C THR A 70 -12.74 -5.37 8.41
N ILE A 71 -12.69 -5.66 9.71
CA ILE A 71 -11.83 -6.73 10.24
C ILE A 71 -12.53 -8.05 10.01
N ILE A 72 -11.76 -9.07 9.60
CA ILE A 72 -12.27 -10.42 9.39
C ILE A 72 -11.47 -11.42 10.24
N PRO A 73 -12.11 -12.52 10.69
CA PRO A 73 -11.42 -13.56 11.47
C PRO A 73 -10.31 -14.25 10.65
N ASN A 74 -9.29 -14.77 11.34
CA ASN A 74 -8.18 -15.50 10.72
C ASN A 74 -8.66 -16.63 9.80
N LYS A 75 -9.67 -17.37 10.23
CA LYS A 75 -10.27 -18.47 9.46
C LYS A 75 -10.77 -17.99 8.10
N ASN A 76 -11.49 -16.89 8.07
CA ASN A 76 -12.04 -16.33 6.84
C ASN A 76 -10.94 -15.77 5.93
N ALA A 77 -9.94 -15.09 6.51
CA ALA A 77 -8.82 -14.56 5.76
C ALA A 77 -8.05 -15.67 5.04
N LYS A 78 -7.80 -16.77 5.72
CA LYS A 78 -7.09 -17.93 5.16
C LYS A 78 -7.79 -18.47 3.90
N ASP A 79 -9.11 -18.61 3.95
CA ASP A 79 -9.89 -19.10 2.82
C ASP A 79 -9.93 -18.08 1.69
N LEU A 80 -10.09 -16.79 2.02
CA LEU A 80 -10.15 -15.72 1.02
C LEU A 80 -8.81 -15.52 0.31
N PHE A 81 -7.67 -15.72 0.98
CA PHE A 81 -6.36 -15.66 0.32
C PHE A 81 -6.22 -16.69 -0.79
N LYS A 82 -6.85 -17.86 -0.65
CA LYS A 82 -6.83 -18.87 -1.70
C LYS A 82 -7.53 -18.42 -2.98
N LEU A 83 -8.49 -17.51 -2.87
CA LEU A 83 -9.26 -16.98 -3.99
C LEU A 83 -8.60 -15.76 -4.64
N CYS A 84 -7.57 -15.20 -4.02
CA CYS A 84 -6.89 -14.02 -4.54
C CYS A 84 -6.06 -14.35 -5.78
N TYR A 85 -5.90 -13.35 -6.64
CA TYR A 85 -4.94 -13.42 -7.75
C TYR A 85 -3.53 -13.64 -7.19
N LYS A 86 -2.72 -14.35 -7.95
CA LYS A 86 -1.32 -14.61 -7.59
C LYS A 86 -0.38 -13.85 -8.54
N PRO A 87 0.80 -13.44 -8.07
CA PRO A 87 1.35 -13.61 -6.72
C PRO A 87 0.71 -12.66 -5.71
N LEU A 88 0.77 -13.01 -4.43
CA LEU A 88 0.39 -12.09 -3.36
C LEU A 88 1.46 -10.99 -3.22
N ILE A 89 1.08 -9.85 -2.65
CA ILE A 89 2.02 -8.78 -2.31
C ILE A 89 2.49 -8.99 -0.88
N GLU A 90 3.81 -8.97 -0.69
CA GLU A 90 4.43 -9.02 0.65
C GLU A 90 5.32 -7.80 0.81
N LYS A 91 5.17 -7.11 1.94
CA LYS A 91 5.94 -5.91 2.23
C LYS A 91 6.11 -5.70 3.73
N THR A 92 7.18 -4.98 4.10
CA THR A 92 7.38 -4.48 5.45
C THR A 92 7.03 -2.99 5.45
N ARG A 93 6.08 -2.61 6.30
CA ARG A 93 5.67 -1.21 6.46
C ARG A 93 6.35 -0.62 7.67
N HIS A 94 7.16 0.41 7.45
CA HIS A 94 7.83 1.15 8.50
C HIS A 94 7.03 2.43 8.80
N ILE A 95 6.87 2.75 10.08
CA ILE A 95 6.13 3.94 10.50
C ILE A 95 7.13 5.05 10.82
N TYR A 96 6.99 6.19 10.16
CA TYR A 96 7.90 7.32 10.29
C TYR A 96 7.12 8.59 10.59
N ILE A 97 7.42 9.23 11.72
CA ILE A 97 6.80 10.51 12.08
C ILE A 97 7.76 11.63 11.70
N PHE A 98 7.32 12.51 10.84
CA PHE A 98 8.12 13.63 10.35
C PHE A 98 7.29 14.91 10.33
N ASP A 99 7.78 15.95 11.01
CA ASP A 99 7.09 17.24 11.09
C ASP A 99 5.62 17.08 11.55
N GLY A 100 5.40 16.20 12.53
CA GLY A 100 4.07 15.92 13.06
C GLY A 100 3.16 15.06 12.20
N MET A 101 3.63 14.61 11.04
CA MET A 101 2.86 13.81 10.09
C MET A 101 3.35 12.36 10.09
N LYS A 102 2.39 11.43 9.98
CA LYS A 102 2.70 10.01 9.90
C LYS A 102 2.91 9.60 8.46
N TRP A 103 4.07 9.01 8.20
CA TRP A 103 4.41 8.39 6.91
C TRP A 103 4.42 6.88 7.07
N GLU A 104 3.93 6.19 6.06
CA GLU A 104 4.04 4.74 5.93
C GLU A 104 5.05 4.44 4.83
N LEU A 105 6.19 3.85 5.21
CA LEU A 105 7.29 3.57 4.29
C LEU A 105 7.33 2.08 4.03
N ASP A 106 6.97 1.68 2.81
CA ASP A 106 6.86 0.28 2.41
C ASP A 106 8.10 -0.20 1.67
N GLU A 107 8.69 -1.25 2.22
CA GLU A 107 9.74 -2.03 1.58
C GLU A 107 9.11 -3.30 1.02
N PHE A 108 9.10 -3.42 -0.30
CA PHE A 108 8.49 -4.57 -0.96
C PHE A 108 9.44 -5.75 -1.03
N HIS A 109 8.86 -6.97 -1.02
CA HIS A 109 9.59 -8.22 -1.07
C HIS A 109 9.20 -9.04 -2.29
N ARG A 110 9.84 -10.22 -2.46
CA ARG A 110 9.53 -11.19 -3.54
C ARG A 110 9.68 -10.55 -4.92
N ALA A 111 8.65 -10.65 -5.74
CA ALA A 111 8.66 -10.13 -7.11
C ALA A 111 8.81 -8.60 -7.20
N ASN A 112 8.57 -7.88 -6.09
CA ASN A 112 8.67 -6.43 -6.02
C ASN A 112 9.90 -5.96 -5.22
N LYS A 113 10.84 -6.84 -4.94
CA LYS A 113 12.05 -6.52 -4.18
C LYS A 113 12.82 -5.37 -4.83
N GLY A 114 13.24 -4.42 -3.99
CA GLY A 114 13.96 -3.22 -4.42
C GLY A 114 13.08 -1.99 -4.56
N LEU A 115 11.76 -2.16 -4.56
CA LEU A 115 10.82 -1.05 -4.62
C LEU A 115 10.58 -0.52 -3.21
N LEU A 116 10.76 0.80 -3.03
CA LEU A 116 10.53 1.51 -1.77
C LEU A 116 9.52 2.62 -2.04
N ILE A 117 8.37 2.57 -1.37
CA ILE A 117 7.27 3.52 -1.56
C ILE A 117 6.89 4.14 -0.22
N GLY A 118 6.79 5.47 -0.18
CA GLY A 118 6.24 6.19 0.97
C GLY A 118 4.84 6.69 0.68
N GLU A 119 3.96 6.56 1.64
CA GLU A 119 2.59 7.05 1.56
C GLU A 119 2.29 7.96 2.75
N ILE A 120 1.54 9.02 2.49
CA ILE A 120 1.02 9.90 3.52
C ILE A 120 -0.47 10.09 3.30
N GLU A 121 -1.26 9.82 4.34
CA GLU A 121 -2.71 10.01 4.32
C GLU A 121 -3.03 11.40 4.82
N LEU A 122 -3.91 12.10 4.11
CA LEU A 122 -4.23 13.51 4.37
C LEU A 122 -5.71 13.67 4.68
N LYS A 123 -6.03 14.72 5.44
CA LYS A 123 -7.42 15.07 5.76
C LYS A 123 -8.13 15.74 4.58
N SER A 124 -7.36 16.39 3.70
CA SER A 124 -7.88 17.00 2.47
C SER A 124 -6.76 17.04 1.43
N GLU A 125 -7.13 17.23 0.15
CA GLU A 125 -6.15 17.30 -0.94
C GLU A 125 -5.27 18.54 -0.88
N SER A 126 -5.70 19.57 -0.14
CA SER A 126 -4.99 20.86 -0.05
C SER A 126 -4.03 20.95 1.13
N VAL A 127 -3.89 19.92 1.94
CA VAL A 127 -2.98 19.92 3.10
C VAL A 127 -1.53 20.08 2.62
N ASN A 128 -0.81 21.06 3.18
CA ASN A 128 0.62 21.22 2.96
C ASN A 128 1.40 20.44 4.01
N PHE A 129 2.50 19.84 3.59
CA PHE A 129 3.39 19.09 4.48
C PHE A 129 4.82 19.12 3.93
N LYS A 130 5.78 18.92 4.82
CA LYS A 130 7.19 18.85 4.44
C LYS A 130 7.54 17.47 3.95
N LEU A 131 8.44 17.40 2.96
CA LEU A 131 8.94 16.13 2.44
C LEU A 131 10.22 15.73 3.19
N PRO A 132 10.30 14.48 3.67
CA PRO A 132 11.57 13.94 4.17
C PRO A 132 12.66 13.96 3.08
N ASN A 133 13.92 13.99 3.50
CA ASN A 133 15.06 14.13 2.57
C ASN A 133 15.31 12.91 1.69
N PHE A 134 14.68 11.78 1.97
CA PHE A 134 14.81 10.54 1.18
C PHE A 134 13.70 10.39 0.12
N ILE A 135 12.85 11.39 -0.06
CA ILE A 135 11.86 11.39 -1.14
C ILE A 135 12.57 11.65 -2.46
N VAL A 136 12.30 10.82 -3.47
CA VAL A 136 12.86 10.96 -4.83
C VAL A 136 11.88 11.69 -5.73
N GLU A 137 10.66 11.18 -5.87
CA GLU A 137 9.62 11.81 -6.69
C GLU A 137 8.23 11.35 -6.25
N GLU A 138 7.23 12.15 -6.57
CA GLU A 138 5.83 11.79 -6.35
C GLU A 138 5.30 10.95 -7.51
N VAL A 139 4.56 9.87 -7.17
CA VAL A 139 3.99 8.94 -8.14
C VAL A 139 2.50 8.67 -7.88
N THR A 140 1.83 9.60 -7.21
CA THR A 140 0.44 9.47 -6.74
C THR A 140 -0.52 9.03 -7.84
N ASP A 141 -0.42 9.58 -9.04
CA ASP A 141 -1.30 9.29 -10.17
C ASP A 141 -0.76 8.21 -11.12
N GLN A 142 0.39 7.64 -10.81
CA GLN A 142 1.01 6.62 -11.67
C GLN A 142 0.56 5.22 -11.25
N LYS A 143 -0.37 4.67 -12.01
CA LYS A 143 -1.06 3.42 -11.69
C LYS A 143 -0.14 2.22 -11.49
N LYS A 144 1.01 2.16 -12.19
CA LYS A 144 1.95 1.04 -12.05
C LYS A 144 2.47 0.85 -10.63
N TYR A 145 2.42 1.91 -9.80
CA TYR A 145 2.84 1.86 -8.39
C TYR A 145 1.71 1.45 -7.44
N TYR A 146 0.49 1.30 -7.93
CA TYR A 146 -0.61 0.80 -7.10
C TYR A 146 -0.35 -0.66 -6.75
N ASN A 147 -0.58 -1.04 -5.48
CA ASN A 147 -0.39 -2.44 -5.05
C ASN A 147 -1.21 -3.41 -5.90
N SER A 148 -2.43 -3.03 -6.31
CA SER A 148 -3.25 -3.83 -7.20
C SER A 148 -2.60 -4.08 -8.58
N MET A 149 -1.82 -3.13 -9.06
CA MET A 149 -1.09 -3.26 -10.33
C MET A 149 0.23 -4.00 -10.17
N LEU A 150 0.90 -3.85 -9.02
CA LEU A 150 2.12 -4.60 -8.72
C LEU A 150 1.86 -6.11 -8.67
N GLN A 151 0.66 -6.52 -8.35
CA GLN A 151 0.26 -7.92 -8.40
C GLN A 151 0.26 -8.43 -9.86
N LYS A 152 -0.20 -7.61 -10.81
CA LYS A 152 -0.30 -7.97 -12.24
C LYS A 152 1.02 -7.78 -12.98
N TYR A 153 1.76 -6.72 -12.63
CA TYR A 153 2.98 -6.32 -13.30
C TYR A 153 4.05 -5.97 -12.26
N PRO A 154 4.73 -7.00 -11.73
CA PRO A 154 5.71 -6.81 -10.66
C PRO A 154 6.89 -5.95 -11.05
N PHE A 155 7.47 -5.28 -10.06
CA PHE A 155 8.65 -4.42 -10.23
C PHE A 155 9.81 -5.13 -10.92
N SER A 156 10.00 -6.42 -10.65
CA SER A 156 11.06 -7.23 -11.26
C SER A 156 10.95 -7.31 -12.79
N GLU A 157 9.80 -6.99 -13.36
CA GLU A 157 9.58 -7.05 -14.81
C GLU A 157 9.72 -5.69 -15.50
N TRP A 158 9.78 -4.59 -14.74
CA TRP A 158 9.77 -3.25 -15.32
C TRP A 158 10.99 -2.94 -16.20
N GLU A 159 12.17 -3.41 -15.81
CA GLU A 159 13.41 -3.16 -16.56
C GLU A 159 13.44 -3.84 -17.92
N LYS A 160 12.62 -4.87 -18.12
CA LYS A 160 12.56 -5.61 -19.39
C LYS A 160 11.87 -4.81 -20.48
N ASP A 161 11.10 -3.79 -20.11
CA ASP A 161 10.30 -2.97 -21.02
C ASP A 161 10.90 -1.58 -21.28
N SER A 162 12.06 -1.30 -20.67
CA SER A 162 12.75 0.00 -20.83
C SER A 162 13.71 0.00 -22.01
#